data_701e485b78a36d995b62703436bd66a8
#
_entry.id   701e485b78a36d995b62703436bd66a8
#
_cell.length_a   1.000
_cell.length_b   1.000
_cell.length_c   1.000
_cell.angle_alpha   90.00
_cell.angle_beta   90.00
_cell.angle_gamma   90.00
#
_symmetry.space_group_name_H-M   'P 1'
#
loop_
_entity.id
_entity.type
_entity.pdbx_description
1 polymer ?
#
loop_
_entity_poly.entity_id
_entity_poly.type
_entity_poly.pdbx_seq_one_letter_code
_entity_poly.pdbx_strand_id
1 'polypeptide(L)'
;PGPLAANVHDEYVEAKESPHHIKYLNDDAHDITQETFGFLIFQEQIALLAHKLGGLTLDEGNMLRKVLTKKGTGKGSVKGKLHDKFISGCNKNGIGRDEAQALWDKFEYFSGYGFNKSHAVSYSIISFQCAWLWNYYPAEWMAAFLDKEPESRKEKAINIAKKFGFDIAPLDVNKSGTVWEISEDGKTLIQPLTSIKGLGMSAIEQVLVNRPFINAEDLLFREGVSYSKLNKKALDALCRGGALDLIVDDRFTGRKHFWSACIVERPKNLKKLGENIELYRPEGDFTEEEVIQFKTDLTGVFPINLVISTETIEKLQDKFVPPISEFDTELQLCWFIPRKITPKKTKNGKLYWIVEVIDSNNELTRIRCWGVKPEKDRIHLNRPYMAKLKYDENWGFSTYAVGKTFRLLG
;
A
#
# COMPACT_ATOMS: atom_id res chain seq x y z
N PRO A 1 17.60 8.79 4.65
CA PRO A 1 17.80 9.72 3.53
C PRO A 1 19.13 10.46 3.58
N GLY A 2 19.69 10.73 4.77
CA GLY A 2 20.87 11.54 4.95
C GLY A 2 22.14 11.04 4.24
N PRO A 3 22.67 9.84 4.58
CA PRO A 3 23.87 9.30 3.92
C PRO A 3 23.68 9.10 2.41
N LEU A 4 22.48 8.73 1.97
CA LEU A 4 22.15 8.61 0.53
C LEU A 4 22.17 9.98 -0.16
N ALA A 5 21.60 11.01 0.46
CA ALA A 5 21.63 12.37 -0.09
C ALA A 5 23.04 12.99 -0.14
N ALA A 6 23.95 12.52 0.71
CA ALA A 6 25.36 12.90 0.72
C ALA A 6 26.23 12.05 -0.20
N ASN A 7 25.65 11.11 -0.95
CA ASN A 7 26.32 10.19 -1.90
C ASN A 7 27.41 9.29 -1.26
N VAL A 8 27.32 9.06 0.05
CA VAL A 8 28.29 8.26 0.82
C VAL A 8 28.19 6.76 0.49
N HIS A 9 27.10 6.33 -0.13
CA HIS A 9 26.84 4.92 -0.37
C HIS A 9 27.81 4.30 -1.40
N ASP A 10 28.20 5.02 -2.44
CA ASP A 10 29.15 4.52 -3.45
C ASP A 10 30.53 4.32 -2.84
N GLU A 11 31.03 5.33 -2.12
CA GLU A 11 32.31 5.25 -1.39
C GLU A 11 32.29 4.16 -0.33
N TYR A 12 31.15 3.95 0.34
CA TYR A 12 30.97 2.87 1.33
C TYR A 12 31.08 1.50 0.69
N VAL A 13 30.45 1.28 -0.49
CA VAL A 13 30.53 0.02 -1.23
C VAL A 13 31.98 -0.25 -1.64
N GLU A 14 32.69 0.75 -2.18
CA GLU A 14 34.09 0.62 -2.56
C GLU A 14 34.99 0.27 -1.35
N ALA A 15 34.79 0.96 -0.23
CA ALA A 15 35.53 0.68 1.01
C ALA A 15 35.22 -0.73 1.56
N LYS A 16 33.99 -1.20 1.41
CA LYS A 16 33.60 -2.57 1.80
C LYS A 16 34.30 -3.63 0.93
N GLU A 17 34.43 -3.39 -0.35
CA GLU A 17 35.10 -4.31 -1.29
C GLU A 17 36.64 -4.33 -1.08
N SER A 18 37.21 -3.21 -0.62
CA SER A 18 38.66 -3.05 -0.42
C SER A 18 39.02 -2.49 0.97
N PRO A 19 38.67 -3.18 2.05
CA PRO A 19 38.80 -2.64 3.41
C PRO A 19 40.23 -2.38 3.86
N HIS A 20 41.22 -3.01 3.23
CA HIS A 20 42.65 -2.79 3.50
C HIS A 20 43.20 -1.43 2.99
N HIS A 21 42.44 -0.73 2.16
CA HIS A 21 42.81 0.63 1.72
C HIS A 21 42.31 1.72 2.68
N ILE A 22 41.49 1.40 3.66
CA ILE A 22 40.92 2.36 4.61
C ILE A 22 42.01 2.86 5.55
N LYS A 23 42.16 4.18 5.61
CA LYS A 23 43.06 4.84 6.56
C LYS A 23 42.25 5.40 7.72
N TYR A 24 42.56 4.91 8.93
CA TYR A 24 42.01 5.44 10.16
C TYR A 24 42.95 6.45 10.79
N LEU A 25 42.40 7.43 11.51
CA LEU A 25 43.17 8.45 12.19
C LEU A 25 44.11 7.87 13.25
N ASN A 26 43.61 6.93 14.04
CA ASN A 26 44.31 6.18 15.07
C ASN A 26 43.49 4.94 15.47
N ASP A 27 43.98 4.16 16.44
CA ASP A 27 43.34 2.95 16.92
C ASP A 27 41.94 3.22 17.51
N ASP A 28 41.73 4.30 18.26
CA ASP A 28 40.44 4.68 18.81
C ASP A 28 39.41 5.00 17.69
N ALA A 29 39.85 5.68 16.64
CA ALA A 29 39.01 5.96 15.48
C ALA A 29 38.67 4.68 14.70
N HIS A 30 39.65 3.77 14.57
CA HIS A 30 39.44 2.44 14.00
C HIS A 30 38.36 1.69 14.78
N ASP A 31 38.50 1.55 16.08
CA ASP A 31 37.58 0.78 16.92
C ASP A 31 36.13 1.28 16.85
N ILE A 32 35.96 2.60 16.67
CA ILE A 32 34.63 3.22 16.60
C ILE A 32 34.01 3.12 15.20
N THR A 33 34.83 3.16 14.14
CA THR A 33 34.34 3.31 12.77
C THR A 33 34.61 2.09 11.86
N GLN A 34 35.31 1.05 12.32
CA GLN A 34 35.58 -0.15 11.51
C GLN A 34 34.31 -0.85 10.99
N GLU A 35 33.26 -0.89 11.78
CA GLU A 35 31.98 -1.49 11.36
C GLU A 35 31.29 -0.76 10.22
N THR A 36 31.69 0.49 10.00
CA THR A 36 31.19 1.36 8.90
C THR A 36 32.30 1.74 7.93
N PHE A 37 33.37 0.94 7.87
CA PHE A 37 34.50 1.13 6.94
C PHE A 37 35.13 2.53 7.00
N GLY A 38 35.23 3.11 8.21
CA GLY A 38 35.77 4.46 8.41
C GLY A 38 34.80 5.62 8.19
N PHE A 39 33.59 5.34 7.73
CA PHE A 39 32.57 6.37 7.52
C PHE A 39 31.78 6.72 8.77
N LEU A 40 31.44 7.99 8.93
CA LEU A 40 30.51 8.44 9.94
C LEU A 40 29.07 8.25 9.41
N ILE A 41 28.38 7.22 9.88
CA ILE A 41 27.01 6.90 9.51
C ILE A 41 26.09 7.10 10.70
N PHE A 42 26.52 6.70 11.88
CA PHE A 42 25.71 6.73 13.10
C PHE A 42 26.02 7.95 13.95
N GLN A 43 24.98 8.57 14.51
CA GLN A 43 25.12 9.68 15.45
C GLN A 43 25.95 9.32 16.68
N GLU A 44 25.88 8.07 17.11
CA GLU A 44 26.61 7.52 18.23
C GLU A 44 28.12 7.52 18.00
N GLN A 45 28.56 7.33 16.75
CA GLN A 45 29.99 7.39 16.40
C GLN A 45 30.58 8.79 16.63
N ILE A 46 29.82 9.85 16.32
CA ILE A 46 30.23 11.23 16.61
C ILE A 46 30.42 11.44 18.12
N ALA A 47 29.48 10.97 18.94
CA ALA A 47 29.56 11.10 20.38
C ALA A 47 30.77 10.34 20.96
N LEU A 48 31.01 9.12 20.46
CA LEU A 48 32.13 8.29 20.90
C LEU A 48 33.49 8.86 20.46
N LEU A 49 33.61 9.33 19.23
CA LEU A 49 34.83 9.98 18.75
C LEU A 49 35.11 11.28 19.53
N ALA A 50 34.08 12.09 19.77
CA ALA A 50 34.21 13.30 20.57
C ALA A 50 34.68 13.00 22.01
N HIS A 51 34.21 11.88 22.58
CA HIS A 51 34.63 11.40 23.89
C HIS A 51 36.08 10.89 23.86
N LYS A 52 36.40 9.96 22.99
CA LYS A 52 37.68 9.25 22.96
C LYS A 52 38.81 10.14 22.49
N LEU A 53 38.63 10.86 21.39
CA LEU A 53 39.66 11.69 20.77
C LEU A 53 39.69 13.08 21.39
N GLY A 54 38.54 13.68 21.64
CA GLY A 54 38.42 15.06 22.14
C GLY A 54 38.32 15.20 23.65
N GLY A 55 38.26 14.08 24.42
CA GLY A 55 38.17 14.12 25.88
C GLY A 55 36.85 14.72 26.41
N LEU A 56 35.80 14.78 25.62
CA LEU A 56 34.49 15.18 26.09
C LEU A 56 33.92 14.07 26.97
N THR A 57 33.08 14.41 27.95
CA THR A 57 32.29 13.39 28.66
C THR A 57 31.26 12.78 27.69
N LEU A 58 30.73 11.59 27.99
CA LEU A 58 29.68 10.96 27.17
C LEU A 58 28.42 11.84 27.07
N ASP A 59 28.07 12.56 28.16
CA ASP A 59 26.96 13.51 28.16
C ASP A 59 27.22 14.70 27.24
N GLU A 60 28.44 15.23 27.25
CA GLU A 60 28.86 16.28 26.31
C GLU A 60 28.85 15.80 24.86
N GLY A 61 29.29 14.56 24.59
CA GLY A 61 29.18 13.92 23.27
C GLY A 61 27.74 13.78 22.81
N ASN A 62 26.82 13.37 23.70
CA ASN A 62 25.40 13.32 23.42
C ASN A 62 24.78 14.73 23.22
N MET A 63 25.27 15.72 23.95
CA MET A 63 24.84 17.11 23.76
C MET A 63 25.36 17.64 22.41
N LEU A 64 26.60 17.35 22.03
CA LEU A 64 27.19 17.69 20.75
C LEU A 64 26.30 17.22 19.58
N ARG A 65 25.92 15.97 19.57
CA ARG A 65 24.99 15.39 18.58
C ARG A 65 23.70 16.22 18.40
N LYS A 66 23.14 16.71 19.51
CA LYS A 66 21.90 17.53 19.50
C LYS A 66 22.11 18.95 19.01
N VAL A 67 23.26 19.57 19.32
CA VAL A 67 23.52 20.97 18.96
C VAL A 67 24.09 21.13 17.56
N LEU A 68 24.77 20.12 17.03
CA LEU A 68 25.25 20.13 15.64
C LEU A 68 24.12 20.21 14.61
N THR A 69 22.96 19.65 14.91
CA THR A 69 21.78 19.71 14.02
C THR A 69 21.08 21.07 14.00
N LYS A 70 21.38 21.97 14.95
CA LYS A 70 20.73 23.29 15.07
C LYS A 70 21.50 24.34 14.30
N LYS A 71 20.88 24.99 13.31
CA LYS A 71 21.44 26.17 12.62
C LYS A 71 21.54 27.37 13.57
N GLY A 72 22.69 28.07 13.54
CA GLY A 72 22.78 29.43 14.12
C GLY A 72 23.34 29.56 15.54
N THR A 73 24.40 28.86 15.86
CA THR A 73 25.08 29.02 17.16
C THR A 73 26.43 29.73 16.98
N GLY A 74 26.48 31.02 17.31
CA GLY A 74 27.73 31.84 17.25
C GLY A 74 28.77 31.50 18.33
N LYS A 75 29.95 32.14 18.26
CA LYS A 75 31.00 32.05 19.30
C LYS A 75 30.39 32.38 20.67
N GLY A 76 30.63 31.51 21.67
CA GLY A 76 30.04 31.62 23.00
C GLY A 76 28.80 30.75 23.23
N SER A 77 28.28 30.12 22.17
CA SER A 77 27.19 29.11 22.28
C SER A 77 27.70 27.79 22.88
N VAL A 78 26.76 26.91 23.25
CA VAL A 78 27.08 25.54 23.72
C VAL A 78 27.97 24.82 22.67
N LYS A 79 27.67 24.98 21.41
CA LYS A 79 28.45 24.42 20.29
C LYS A 79 29.89 24.91 20.30
N GLY A 80 30.12 26.23 20.46
CA GLY A 80 31.45 26.83 20.52
C GLY A 80 32.28 26.30 21.70
N LYS A 81 31.67 26.19 22.88
CA LYS A 81 32.34 25.62 24.08
C LYS A 81 32.74 24.16 23.86
N LEU A 82 31.89 23.36 23.25
CA LEU A 82 32.18 21.96 22.95
C LEU A 82 33.27 21.83 21.89
N HIS A 83 33.27 22.71 20.89
CA HIS A 83 34.32 22.78 19.87
C HIS A 83 35.70 23.07 20.51
N ASP A 84 35.83 24.16 21.29
CA ASP A 84 37.08 24.53 21.91
C ASP A 84 37.61 23.45 22.86
N LYS A 85 36.72 22.82 23.60
CA LYS A 85 37.05 21.68 24.47
C LYS A 85 37.52 20.48 23.66
N PHE A 86 36.84 20.17 22.54
CA PHE A 86 37.18 19.07 21.65
C PHE A 86 38.59 19.27 21.03
N ILE A 87 38.84 20.43 20.44
CA ILE A 87 40.16 20.75 19.86
C ILE A 87 41.28 20.68 20.91
N SER A 88 41.03 21.23 22.09
CA SER A 88 42.00 21.17 23.20
C SER A 88 42.27 19.75 23.68
N GLY A 89 41.21 18.91 23.72
CA GLY A 89 41.32 17.50 24.10
C GLY A 89 42.09 16.69 23.07
N CYS A 90 41.78 16.86 21.79
CA CYS A 90 42.51 16.25 20.68
C CYS A 90 44.01 16.54 20.76
N ASN A 91 44.38 17.83 20.96
CA ASN A 91 45.77 18.23 21.08
C ASN A 91 46.47 17.54 22.26
N LYS A 92 45.80 17.35 23.41
CA LYS A 92 46.34 16.62 24.55
C LYS A 92 46.55 15.12 24.26
N ASN A 93 45.75 14.60 23.37
CA ASN A 93 45.81 13.19 22.92
C ASN A 93 46.75 13.02 21.71
N GLY A 94 47.56 14.02 21.36
CA GLY A 94 48.56 13.94 20.31
C GLY A 94 48.04 14.16 18.89
N ILE A 95 46.77 14.57 18.73
CA ILE A 95 46.15 14.87 17.44
C ILE A 95 46.38 16.34 17.12
N GLY A 96 46.94 16.62 15.95
CA GLY A 96 47.27 17.98 15.49
C GLY A 96 45.99 18.86 15.38
N ARG A 97 46.19 20.18 15.56
CA ARG A 97 45.06 21.14 15.54
C ARG A 97 44.29 21.10 14.21
N ASP A 98 44.98 21.03 13.10
CA ASP A 98 44.36 21.01 11.76
C ASP A 98 43.57 19.71 11.53
N GLU A 99 44.12 18.63 12.02
CA GLU A 99 43.48 17.30 11.97
C GLU A 99 42.25 17.21 12.86
N ALA A 100 42.32 17.79 14.05
CA ALA A 100 41.18 17.91 14.97
C ALA A 100 40.08 18.81 14.37
N GLN A 101 40.46 19.90 13.71
CA GLN A 101 39.52 20.77 13.02
C GLN A 101 38.84 20.04 11.84
N ALA A 102 39.61 19.34 11.02
CA ALA A 102 39.08 18.56 9.92
C ALA A 102 38.06 17.47 10.39
N LEU A 103 38.35 16.85 11.55
CA LEU A 103 37.43 15.90 12.16
C LEU A 103 36.13 16.57 12.67
N TRP A 104 36.26 17.77 13.27
CA TRP A 104 35.11 18.55 13.68
C TRP A 104 34.24 18.97 12.49
N ASP A 105 34.87 19.42 11.40
CA ASP A 105 34.15 19.78 10.18
C ASP A 105 33.39 18.58 9.59
N LYS A 106 33.95 17.37 9.67
CA LYS A 106 33.24 16.13 9.36
C LYS A 106 32.03 15.91 10.28
N PHE A 107 32.17 16.15 11.59
CA PHE A 107 31.02 16.06 12.51
C PHE A 107 29.93 17.04 12.12
N GLU A 108 30.23 18.26 11.76
CA GLU A 108 29.26 19.25 11.31
C GLU A 108 28.57 18.82 10.02
N TYR A 109 29.33 18.32 9.05
CA TYR A 109 28.79 17.81 7.79
C TYR A 109 27.85 16.65 8.01
N PHE A 110 28.24 15.66 8.80
CA PHE A 110 27.42 14.45 9.04
C PHE A 110 26.33 14.63 10.09
N SER A 111 26.35 15.68 10.90
CA SER A 111 25.36 15.88 11.96
C SER A 111 23.95 16.06 11.44
N GLY A 112 23.77 16.64 10.26
CA GLY A 112 22.49 16.76 9.59
C GLY A 112 21.98 15.44 8.98
N TYR A 113 22.86 14.44 8.89
CA TYR A 113 22.63 13.18 8.18
C TYR A 113 22.79 11.93 9.06
N GLY A 114 23.43 12.07 10.23
CA GLY A 114 23.68 10.94 11.12
C GLY A 114 22.42 10.17 11.49
N PHE A 115 22.47 8.87 11.36
CA PHE A 115 21.35 7.97 11.67
C PHE A 115 21.49 7.40 13.08
N ASN A 116 20.38 7.11 13.77
CA ASN A 116 20.41 6.49 15.07
C ASN A 116 20.72 4.99 14.94
N LYS A 117 21.82 4.52 15.55
CA LYS A 117 22.26 3.12 15.44
C LYS A 117 21.27 2.14 16.05
N SER A 118 20.72 2.45 17.23
CA SER A 118 19.77 1.56 17.89
C SER A 118 18.49 1.38 17.06
N HIS A 119 18.03 2.43 16.42
CA HIS A 119 16.91 2.35 15.48
C HIS A 119 17.27 1.48 14.26
N ALA A 120 18.44 1.68 13.66
CA ALA A 120 18.90 0.89 12.51
C ALA A 120 18.97 -0.60 12.86
N VAL A 121 19.59 -0.95 13.98
CA VAL A 121 19.72 -2.35 14.44
C VAL A 121 18.36 -2.98 14.70
N SER A 122 17.47 -2.27 15.42
CA SER A 122 16.13 -2.80 15.73
C SER A 122 15.32 -3.09 14.47
N TYR A 123 15.31 -2.15 13.52
CA TYR A 123 14.59 -2.35 12.25
C TYR A 123 15.24 -3.39 11.35
N SER A 124 16.58 -3.51 11.37
CA SER A 124 17.28 -4.54 10.60
C SER A 124 16.93 -5.94 11.11
N ILE A 125 16.82 -6.12 12.43
CA ILE A 125 16.37 -7.40 13.03
C ILE A 125 14.95 -7.72 12.58
N ILE A 126 14.04 -6.76 12.67
CA ILE A 126 12.65 -6.94 12.21
C ILE A 126 12.61 -7.26 10.71
N SER A 127 13.37 -6.53 9.90
CA SER A 127 13.44 -6.77 8.46
C SER A 127 13.97 -8.15 8.11
N PHE A 128 14.98 -8.62 8.85
CA PHE A 128 15.49 -9.99 8.72
C PHE A 128 14.43 -11.04 9.10
N GLN A 129 13.73 -10.83 10.23
CA GLN A 129 12.63 -11.71 10.64
C GLN A 129 11.52 -11.75 9.58
N CYS A 130 11.15 -10.59 9.01
CA CYS A 130 10.19 -10.51 7.92
C CYS A 130 10.65 -11.31 6.69
N ALA A 131 11.89 -11.13 6.27
CA ALA A 131 12.46 -11.85 5.13
C ALA A 131 12.54 -13.37 5.40
N TRP A 132 12.88 -13.77 6.62
CA TRP A 132 12.92 -15.16 7.03
C TRP A 132 11.51 -15.79 6.99
N LEU A 133 10.51 -15.12 7.57
CA LEU A 133 9.13 -15.58 7.54
C LEU A 133 8.61 -15.67 6.09
N TRP A 134 8.90 -14.68 5.27
CA TRP A 134 8.56 -14.71 3.85
C TRP A 134 9.17 -15.91 3.11
N ASN A 135 10.43 -16.24 3.41
CA ASN A 135 11.12 -17.35 2.76
C ASN A 135 10.60 -18.73 3.15
N TYR A 136 10.29 -18.93 4.44
CA TYR A 136 9.89 -20.24 4.96
C TYR A 136 8.37 -20.43 5.11
N TYR A 137 7.62 -19.36 5.26
CA TYR A 137 6.17 -19.33 5.51
C TYR A 137 5.49 -18.26 4.66
N PRO A 138 5.63 -18.29 3.32
CA PRO A 138 5.16 -17.20 2.46
C PRO A 138 3.65 -17.01 2.51
N ALA A 139 2.86 -18.07 2.66
CA ALA A 139 1.42 -18.00 2.70
C ALA A 139 0.91 -17.37 4.00
N GLU A 140 1.43 -17.81 5.16
CA GLU A 140 1.12 -17.26 6.49
C GLU A 140 1.57 -15.79 6.59
N TRP A 141 2.77 -15.49 6.05
CA TRP A 141 3.25 -14.13 5.97
C TRP A 141 2.32 -13.24 5.15
N MET A 142 1.88 -13.72 3.99
CA MET A 142 0.99 -12.96 3.12
C MET A 142 -0.39 -12.73 3.75
N ALA A 143 -0.95 -13.73 4.42
CA ALA A 143 -2.21 -13.59 5.15
C ALA A 143 -2.08 -12.53 6.27
N ALA A 144 -1.01 -12.60 7.08
CA ALA A 144 -0.73 -11.63 8.13
C ALA A 144 -0.47 -10.21 7.58
N PHE A 145 0.22 -10.10 6.45
CA PHE A 145 0.44 -8.84 5.75
C PHE A 145 -0.88 -8.22 5.30
N LEU A 146 -1.77 -9.00 4.67
CA LEU A 146 -3.08 -8.55 4.25
C LEU A 146 -3.95 -8.11 5.43
N ASP A 147 -3.87 -8.77 6.58
CA ASP A 147 -4.62 -8.36 7.77
C ASP A 147 -4.16 -7.00 8.31
N LYS A 148 -2.85 -6.77 8.35
CA LYS A 148 -2.25 -5.60 8.99
C LYS A 148 -2.15 -4.37 8.08
N GLU A 149 -2.25 -4.56 6.77
CA GLU A 149 -2.20 -3.44 5.83
C GLU A 149 -3.39 -2.49 6.04
N PRO A 150 -3.16 -1.16 6.10
CA PRO A 150 -4.24 -0.19 6.24
C PRO A 150 -5.26 -0.29 5.10
N GLU A 151 -6.52 0.01 5.40
CA GLU A 151 -7.62 -0.03 4.43
C GLU A 151 -7.31 0.74 3.14
N SER A 152 -6.66 1.91 3.25
CA SER A 152 -6.28 2.74 2.10
C SER A 152 -5.25 2.09 1.16
N ARG A 153 -4.57 1.02 1.60
CA ARG A 153 -3.58 0.27 0.81
C ARG A 153 -3.96 -1.19 0.59
N LYS A 154 -5.13 -1.61 1.07
CA LYS A 154 -5.60 -2.99 1.00
C LYS A 154 -5.65 -3.52 -0.43
N GLU A 155 -6.14 -2.72 -1.36
CA GLU A 155 -6.21 -3.06 -2.78
C GLU A 155 -4.80 -3.33 -3.37
N LYS A 156 -3.84 -2.43 -3.08
CA LYS A 156 -2.45 -2.63 -3.49
C LYS A 156 -1.83 -3.89 -2.87
N ALA A 157 -2.13 -4.17 -1.61
CA ALA A 157 -1.66 -5.37 -0.92
C ALA A 157 -2.21 -6.67 -1.56
N ILE A 158 -3.49 -6.70 -1.92
CA ILE A 158 -4.11 -7.83 -2.63
C ILE A 158 -3.42 -8.07 -3.98
N ASN A 159 -3.08 -7.00 -4.71
CA ASN A 159 -2.38 -7.15 -5.98
C ASN A 159 -0.94 -7.64 -5.81
N ILE A 160 -0.27 -7.20 -4.75
CA ILE A 160 1.04 -7.74 -4.38
C ILE A 160 0.92 -9.25 -4.14
N ALA A 161 -0.07 -9.71 -3.37
CA ALA A 161 -0.30 -11.14 -3.16
C ALA A 161 -0.49 -11.90 -4.47
N LYS A 162 -1.31 -11.38 -5.39
CA LYS A 162 -1.51 -11.99 -6.72
C LYS A 162 -0.22 -12.03 -7.56
N LYS A 163 0.60 -10.97 -7.54
CA LYS A 163 1.90 -10.95 -8.24
C LYS A 163 2.88 -12.01 -7.71
N PHE A 164 2.76 -12.36 -6.43
CA PHE A 164 3.52 -13.44 -5.81
C PHE A 164 2.88 -14.83 -6.00
N GLY A 165 1.85 -14.95 -6.83
CA GLY A 165 1.23 -16.22 -7.21
C GLY A 165 0.18 -16.73 -6.24
N PHE A 166 -0.34 -15.88 -5.34
CA PHE A 166 -1.47 -16.22 -4.48
C PHE A 166 -2.80 -15.94 -5.17
N ASP A 167 -3.71 -16.88 -5.09
CA ASP A 167 -5.10 -16.69 -5.47
C ASP A 167 -5.89 -16.09 -4.30
N ILE A 168 -6.94 -15.34 -4.62
CA ILE A 168 -7.85 -14.76 -3.64
C ILE A 168 -9.21 -15.40 -3.81
N ALA A 169 -9.64 -16.17 -2.81
CA ALA A 169 -10.97 -16.74 -2.80
C ALA A 169 -12.04 -15.64 -2.65
N PRO A 170 -13.17 -15.75 -3.34
CA PRO A 170 -14.30 -14.88 -3.09
C PRO A 170 -14.80 -15.01 -1.64
N LEU A 171 -15.50 -13.97 -1.17
CA LEU A 171 -16.19 -14.02 0.11
C LEU A 171 -17.21 -15.15 0.12
N ASP A 172 -17.22 -15.91 1.20
CA ASP A 172 -18.11 -17.07 1.39
C ASP A 172 -18.55 -17.12 2.86
N VAL A 173 -19.86 -17.07 3.07
CA VAL A 173 -20.44 -17.09 4.42
C VAL A 173 -20.02 -18.34 5.22
N ASN A 174 -19.72 -19.45 4.52
CA ASN A 174 -19.35 -20.71 5.14
C ASN A 174 -17.84 -20.88 5.36
N LYS A 175 -16.99 -20.11 4.67
CA LYS A 175 -15.54 -20.24 4.72
C LYS A 175 -14.85 -19.02 5.33
N SER A 176 -15.29 -17.83 4.97
CA SER A 176 -14.65 -16.58 5.40
C SER A 176 -14.72 -16.39 6.91
N GLY A 177 -13.56 -16.18 7.55
CA GLY A 177 -13.42 -15.95 8.98
C GLY A 177 -13.41 -14.48 9.36
N THR A 178 -12.71 -14.15 10.45
CA THR A 178 -12.49 -12.77 10.93
C THR A 178 -11.17 -12.17 10.46
N VAL A 179 -10.23 -13.00 10.03
CA VAL A 179 -8.89 -12.65 9.55
C VAL A 179 -8.65 -13.34 8.21
N TRP A 180 -7.64 -12.91 7.47
CA TRP A 180 -7.18 -13.63 6.29
C TRP A 180 -6.66 -15.00 6.67
N GLU A 181 -7.13 -16.02 6.00
CA GLU A 181 -6.76 -17.42 6.22
C GLU A 181 -6.20 -18.02 4.94
N ILE A 182 -5.49 -19.13 5.09
CA ILE A 182 -4.92 -19.88 3.98
C ILE A 182 -5.76 -21.12 3.77
N SER A 183 -6.14 -21.40 2.53
CA SER A 183 -6.76 -22.67 2.14
C SER A 183 -5.77 -23.84 2.28
N GLU A 184 -6.27 -25.05 2.34
CA GLU A 184 -5.48 -26.28 2.44
C GLU A 184 -4.48 -26.46 1.28
N ASP A 185 -4.70 -25.81 0.15
CA ASP A 185 -3.79 -25.84 -1.01
C ASP A 185 -2.50 -25.03 -0.79
N GLY A 186 -2.42 -24.22 0.27
CA GLY A 186 -1.29 -23.34 0.60
C GLY A 186 -1.08 -22.18 -0.38
N LYS A 187 -2.00 -21.93 -1.31
CA LYS A 187 -1.89 -20.90 -2.36
C LYS A 187 -3.07 -19.94 -2.41
N THR A 188 -4.24 -20.38 -1.95
CA THR A 188 -5.45 -19.57 -1.96
C THR A 188 -5.63 -18.88 -0.62
N LEU A 189 -5.72 -17.56 -0.63
CA LEU A 189 -6.01 -16.73 0.53
C LEU A 189 -7.51 -16.46 0.61
N ILE A 190 -8.12 -16.78 1.77
CA ILE A 190 -9.54 -16.62 2.03
C ILE A 190 -9.77 -15.23 2.63
N GLN A 191 -10.54 -14.41 1.91
CA GLN A 191 -10.88 -13.06 2.35
C GLN A 191 -11.83 -13.11 3.57
N PRO A 192 -11.56 -12.34 4.65
CA PRO A 192 -12.38 -12.35 5.85
C PRO A 192 -13.69 -11.57 5.69
N LEU A 193 -14.72 -11.94 6.47
CA LEU A 193 -15.98 -11.19 6.55
C LEU A 193 -15.79 -9.78 7.11
N THR A 194 -14.76 -9.55 7.92
CA THR A 194 -14.38 -8.23 8.44
C THR A 194 -13.97 -7.23 7.35
N SER A 195 -13.63 -7.71 6.15
CA SER A 195 -13.36 -6.86 5.00
C SER A 195 -14.61 -6.21 4.41
N ILE A 196 -15.82 -6.67 4.80
CA ILE A 196 -17.08 -6.11 4.32
C ILE A 196 -17.42 -4.86 5.14
N LYS A 197 -17.37 -3.70 4.51
CA LYS A 197 -17.71 -2.43 5.16
C LYS A 197 -19.16 -2.41 5.64
N GLY A 198 -19.34 -2.02 6.88
CA GLY A 198 -20.66 -1.93 7.50
C GLY A 198 -21.21 -3.25 8.05
N LEU A 199 -20.50 -4.38 7.91
CA LEU A 199 -20.79 -5.61 8.59
C LEU A 199 -20.17 -5.61 10.00
N GLY A 200 -21.00 -5.58 11.04
CA GLY A 200 -20.56 -5.51 12.43
C GLY A 200 -20.10 -6.85 12.98
N MET A 201 -19.17 -6.87 13.94
CA MET A 201 -18.67 -8.09 14.59
C MET A 201 -19.77 -8.99 15.14
N SER A 202 -20.81 -8.41 15.73
CA SER A 202 -21.95 -9.20 16.25
C SER A 202 -22.69 -10.00 15.17
N ALA A 203 -22.75 -9.51 13.92
CA ALA A 203 -23.31 -10.24 12.80
C ALA A 203 -22.33 -11.31 12.30
N ILE A 204 -21.04 -10.99 12.26
CA ILE A 204 -20.00 -11.97 11.89
C ILE A 204 -19.97 -13.13 12.86
N GLU A 205 -20.00 -12.88 14.16
CA GLU A 205 -20.09 -13.91 15.19
C GLU A 205 -21.31 -14.81 15.01
N GLN A 206 -22.47 -14.23 14.65
CA GLN A 206 -23.68 -15.02 14.36
C GLN A 206 -23.49 -15.94 13.15
N VAL A 207 -22.79 -15.48 12.11
CA VAL A 207 -22.43 -16.31 10.96
C VAL A 207 -21.51 -17.45 11.39
N LEU A 208 -20.42 -17.14 12.09
CA LEU A 208 -19.40 -18.14 12.47
C LEU A 208 -19.92 -19.23 13.38
N VAL A 209 -20.83 -18.90 14.31
CA VAL A 209 -21.40 -19.87 15.26
C VAL A 209 -22.45 -20.77 14.60
N ASN A 210 -23.18 -20.25 13.60
CA ASN A 210 -24.31 -20.95 13.02
C ASN A 210 -24.00 -21.61 11.66
N ARG A 211 -22.83 -21.39 11.05
CA ARG A 211 -22.47 -22.07 9.79
C ARG A 211 -22.21 -23.57 9.95
N PRO A 212 -22.32 -24.43 8.93
CA PRO A 212 -22.53 -24.04 7.53
C PRO A 212 -24.01 -23.75 7.25
N PHE A 213 -24.26 -22.74 6.38
CA PHE A 213 -25.58 -22.48 5.82
C PHE A 213 -25.71 -23.17 4.46
N ILE A 214 -26.81 -23.84 4.22
CA ILE A 214 -27.06 -24.61 2.98
C ILE A 214 -27.96 -23.82 2.02
N ASN A 215 -28.92 -23.08 2.56
CA ASN A 215 -29.92 -22.36 1.78
C ASN A 215 -30.47 -21.14 2.55
N ALA A 216 -31.46 -20.47 1.98
CA ALA A 216 -32.13 -19.32 2.57
C ALA A 216 -32.79 -19.61 3.92
N GLU A 217 -33.41 -20.77 4.08
CA GLU A 217 -34.08 -21.18 5.33
C GLU A 217 -33.10 -21.26 6.49
N ASP A 218 -31.96 -21.89 6.24
CA ASP A 218 -30.89 -22.02 7.23
C ASP A 218 -30.38 -20.64 7.68
N LEU A 219 -30.15 -19.75 6.73
CA LEU A 219 -29.66 -18.40 7.01
C LEU A 219 -30.67 -17.57 7.81
N LEU A 220 -31.96 -17.72 7.55
CA LEU A 220 -33.01 -16.86 8.08
C LEU A 220 -33.69 -17.42 9.34
N PHE A 221 -33.79 -18.75 9.45
CA PHE A 221 -34.70 -19.39 10.42
C PHE A 221 -34.05 -20.50 11.24
N ARG A 222 -32.77 -20.83 11.04
CA ARG A 222 -32.07 -21.84 11.85
C ARG A 222 -32.12 -21.44 13.32
N GLU A 223 -32.34 -22.41 14.20
CA GLU A 223 -32.23 -22.22 15.63
C GLU A 223 -30.83 -21.70 16.00
N GLY A 224 -30.79 -20.65 16.82
CA GLY A 224 -29.54 -19.95 17.17
C GLY A 224 -29.23 -18.71 16.34
N VAL A 225 -29.83 -18.53 15.16
CA VAL A 225 -29.69 -17.32 14.37
C VAL A 225 -30.54 -16.19 14.95
N SER A 226 -29.87 -15.15 15.46
CA SER A 226 -30.54 -13.99 16.03
C SER A 226 -30.95 -12.99 14.94
N TYR A 227 -32.26 -12.76 14.84
CA TYR A 227 -32.84 -11.79 13.90
C TYR A 227 -32.29 -10.36 14.07
N SER A 228 -32.04 -9.95 15.33
CA SER A 228 -31.54 -8.61 15.64
C SER A 228 -30.05 -8.43 15.33
N LYS A 229 -29.24 -9.47 15.52
CA LYS A 229 -27.80 -9.46 15.25
C LYS A 229 -27.51 -9.61 13.76
N LEU A 230 -28.10 -10.64 13.12
CA LEU A 230 -28.04 -10.80 11.66
C LEU A 230 -29.21 -10.03 11.02
N ASN A 231 -29.19 -8.71 11.19
CA ASN A 231 -30.25 -7.82 10.76
C ASN A 231 -30.26 -7.55 9.24
N LYS A 232 -31.25 -6.81 8.74
CA LYS A 232 -31.39 -6.48 7.31
C LYS A 232 -30.13 -5.84 6.73
N LYS A 233 -29.49 -4.92 7.44
CA LYS A 233 -28.25 -4.25 7.00
C LYS A 233 -27.08 -5.22 6.87
N ALA A 234 -26.94 -6.16 7.81
CA ALA A 234 -25.89 -7.18 7.76
C ALA A 234 -26.10 -8.16 6.59
N LEU A 235 -27.35 -8.64 6.41
CA LEU A 235 -27.69 -9.51 5.29
C LEU A 235 -27.51 -8.81 3.94
N ASP A 236 -27.88 -7.53 3.84
CA ASP A 236 -27.66 -6.70 2.65
C ASP A 236 -26.18 -6.61 2.29
N ALA A 237 -25.32 -6.33 3.27
CA ALA A 237 -23.87 -6.26 3.06
C ALA A 237 -23.27 -7.62 2.65
N LEU A 238 -23.68 -8.72 3.28
CA LEU A 238 -23.26 -10.08 2.91
C LEU A 238 -23.69 -10.44 1.49
N CYS A 239 -24.95 -10.18 1.12
CA CYS A 239 -25.48 -10.51 -0.19
C CYS A 239 -24.81 -9.69 -1.30
N ARG A 240 -24.78 -8.36 -1.16
CA ARG A 240 -24.16 -7.49 -2.17
C ARG A 240 -22.63 -7.66 -2.23
N GLY A 241 -22.00 -8.03 -1.12
CA GLY A 241 -20.57 -8.41 -1.08
C GLY A 241 -20.27 -9.73 -1.78
N GLY A 242 -21.28 -10.56 -2.06
CA GLY A 242 -21.15 -11.86 -2.70
C GLY A 242 -20.92 -13.02 -1.74
N ALA A 243 -20.96 -12.78 -0.42
CA ALA A 243 -20.71 -13.83 0.57
C ALA A 243 -21.83 -14.88 0.65
N LEU A 244 -23.00 -14.59 0.11
CA LEU A 244 -24.17 -15.49 0.10
C LEU A 244 -24.40 -16.23 -1.23
N ASP A 245 -23.52 -16.05 -2.22
CA ASP A 245 -23.74 -16.57 -3.58
C ASP A 245 -23.95 -18.09 -3.62
N LEU A 246 -23.25 -18.84 -2.77
CA LEU A 246 -23.33 -20.30 -2.72
C LEU A 246 -24.60 -20.86 -2.04
N ILE A 247 -25.38 -20.01 -1.39
CA ILE A 247 -26.67 -20.42 -0.78
C ILE A 247 -27.90 -19.92 -1.55
N VAL A 248 -27.66 -19.23 -2.68
CA VAL A 248 -28.70 -18.87 -3.64
C VAL A 248 -28.99 -20.10 -4.48
N ASP A 249 -30.07 -20.82 -4.14
CA ASP A 249 -30.47 -22.05 -4.81
C ASP A 249 -31.41 -21.81 -6.01
N ASP A 250 -31.78 -22.86 -6.72
CA ASP A 250 -32.54 -22.83 -7.99
C ASP A 250 -33.95 -22.21 -7.89
N ARG A 251 -34.46 -21.98 -6.69
CA ARG A 251 -35.73 -21.27 -6.47
C ARG A 251 -35.62 -19.78 -6.80
N PHE A 252 -34.40 -19.26 -6.78
CA PHE A 252 -34.12 -17.87 -7.11
C PHE A 252 -33.58 -17.76 -8.54
N THR A 253 -34.01 -16.75 -9.27
CA THR A 253 -33.51 -16.49 -10.63
C THR A 253 -32.13 -15.85 -10.64
N GLY A 254 -31.58 -15.51 -9.46
CA GLY A 254 -30.27 -14.92 -9.28
C GLY A 254 -30.16 -14.22 -7.93
N ARG A 255 -29.02 -13.53 -7.73
CA ARG A 255 -28.70 -12.82 -6.47
C ARG A 255 -29.72 -11.71 -6.16
N LYS A 256 -30.16 -10.96 -7.16
CA LYS A 256 -31.14 -9.87 -6.99
C LYS A 256 -32.50 -10.40 -6.52
N HIS A 257 -32.93 -11.57 -7.02
CA HIS A 257 -34.13 -12.20 -6.57
C HIS A 257 -34.02 -12.64 -5.10
N PHE A 258 -32.97 -13.32 -4.74
CA PHE A 258 -32.66 -13.66 -3.35
C PHE A 258 -32.66 -12.41 -2.45
N TRP A 259 -31.96 -11.36 -2.86
CA TRP A 259 -31.91 -10.10 -2.15
C TRP A 259 -33.29 -9.49 -1.93
N SER A 260 -34.13 -9.44 -2.96
CA SER A 260 -35.48 -8.89 -2.88
C SER A 260 -36.38 -9.71 -1.94
N ALA A 261 -36.44 -11.04 -2.13
CA ALA A 261 -37.35 -11.92 -1.41
C ALA A 261 -36.95 -12.23 0.04
N CYS A 262 -35.61 -12.27 0.32
CA CYS A 262 -35.08 -12.69 1.61
C CYS A 262 -34.59 -11.52 2.49
N ILE A 263 -34.19 -10.40 1.88
CA ILE A 263 -33.55 -9.31 2.59
C ILE A 263 -34.37 -8.03 2.57
N VAL A 264 -34.76 -7.54 1.37
CA VAL A 264 -35.58 -6.33 1.25
C VAL A 264 -36.95 -6.57 1.91
N GLU A 265 -37.62 -7.64 1.53
CA GLU A 265 -38.89 -8.06 2.05
C GLU A 265 -38.72 -9.21 3.05
N ARG A 266 -37.82 -9.02 4.02
CA ARG A 266 -37.41 -10.08 4.96
C ARG A 266 -38.60 -10.84 5.54
N PRO A 267 -38.74 -12.16 5.23
CA PRO A 267 -39.83 -12.95 5.68
C PRO A 267 -39.75 -13.28 7.18
N LYS A 268 -40.92 -13.43 7.84
CA LYS A 268 -40.99 -13.77 9.27
C LYS A 268 -41.08 -15.27 9.52
N ASN A 269 -41.39 -16.06 8.50
CA ASN A 269 -41.52 -17.51 8.56
C ASN A 269 -41.39 -18.14 7.16
N LEU A 270 -41.32 -19.48 7.11
CA LEU A 270 -41.15 -20.25 5.87
C LEU A 270 -42.30 -20.02 4.86
N LYS A 271 -43.55 -19.93 5.33
CA LYS A 271 -44.68 -19.64 4.44
C LYS A 271 -44.50 -18.31 3.73
N LYS A 272 -44.13 -17.27 4.50
CA LYS A 272 -43.90 -15.94 3.94
C LYS A 272 -42.68 -15.90 3.01
N LEU A 273 -41.65 -16.72 3.25
CA LEU A 273 -40.53 -16.86 2.33
C LEU A 273 -41.00 -17.42 0.97
N GLY A 274 -41.81 -18.48 0.96
CA GLY A 274 -42.39 -19.03 -0.28
C GLY A 274 -43.24 -18.00 -1.05
N GLU A 275 -44.09 -17.26 -0.35
CA GLU A 275 -44.87 -16.16 -0.95
C GLU A 275 -43.96 -15.07 -1.55
N ASN A 276 -42.90 -14.69 -0.84
CA ASN A 276 -41.96 -13.66 -1.30
C ASN A 276 -41.20 -14.10 -2.54
N ILE A 277 -40.77 -15.34 -2.63
CA ILE A 277 -40.08 -15.90 -3.81
C ILE A 277 -40.93 -15.73 -5.07
N GLU A 278 -42.22 -15.97 -5.00
CA GLU A 278 -43.11 -15.79 -6.15
C GLU A 278 -43.44 -14.32 -6.44
N LEU A 279 -43.64 -13.51 -5.39
CA LEU A 279 -44.13 -12.13 -5.52
C LEU A 279 -43.04 -11.15 -5.95
N TYR A 280 -41.81 -11.33 -5.49
CA TYR A 280 -40.69 -10.36 -5.69
C TYR A 280 -39.68 -10.83 -6.72
N ARG A 281 -40.09 -11.61 -7.71
CA ARG A 281 -39.24 -12.04 -8.83
C ARG A 281 -38.93 -10.84 -9.74
N PRO A 282 -37.62 -10.43 -9.88
CA PRO A 282 -37.26 -9.33 -10.75
C PRO A 282 -37.23 -9.76 -12.22
N GLU A 283 -37.27 -8.81 -13.15
CA GLU A 283 -37.08 -9.05 -14.58
C GLU A 283 -35.70 -9.51 -14.98
N GLY A 284 -34.68 -9.28 -14.13
CA GLY A 284 -33.27 -9.69 -14.34
C GLY A 284 -32.46 -9.61 -13.06
N ASP A 285 -31.23 -10.09 -13.09
CA ASP A 285 -30.31 -10.02 -11.96
C ASP A 285 -29.63 -8.65 -11.87
N PHE A 286 -28.76 -8.46 -10.90
CA PHE A 286 -27.90 -7.27 -10.83
C PHE A 286 -27.05 -7.17 -12.08
N THR A 287 -26.94 -5.95 -12.63
CA THR A 287 -26.07 -5.68 -13.75
C THR A 287 -24.59 -5.80 -13.35
N GLU A 288 -23.71 -5.99 -14.32
CA GLU A 288 -22.26 -6.01 -14.05
C GLU A 288 -21.79 -4.72 -13.37
N GLU A 289 -22.32 -3.57 -13.79
CA GLU A 289 -21.98 -2.29 -13.18
C GLU A 289 -22.41 -2.24 -11.69
N GLU A 290 -23.60 -2.74 -11.37
CA GLU A 290 -24.07 -2.83 -9.97
C GLU A 290 -23.18 -3.75 -9.15
N VAL A 291 -22.80 -4.92 -9.67
CA VAL A 291 -21.91 -5.87 -8.97
C VAL A 291 -20.52 -5.28 -8.75
N ILE A 292 -19.94 -4.60 -9.74
CA ILE A 292 -18.66 -3.90 -9.62
C ILE A 292 -18.76 -2.81 -8.55
N GLN A 293 -19.84 -2.02 -8.57
CA GLN A 293 -20.05 -0.96 -7.58
C GLN A 293 -20.17 -1.53 -6.18
N PHE A 294 -20.97 -2.58 -5.98
CA PHE A 294 -21.14 -3.24 -4.68
C PHE A 294 -19.82 -3.77 -4.13
N LYS A 295 -19.03 -4.49 -4.93
CA LYS A 295 -17.73 -5.00 -4.52
C LYS A 295 -16.79 -3.86 -4.13
N THR A 296 -16.72 -2.82 -4.95
CA THR A 296 -15.87 -1.66 -4.67
C THR A 296 -16.28 -0.94 -3.38
N ASP A 297 -17.58 -0.69 -3.18
CA ASP A 297 -18.07 0.05 -2.02
C ASP A 297 -17.93 -0.76 -0.73
N LEU A 298 -18.21 -2.06 -0.78
CA LEU A 298 -18.23 -2.92 0.39
C LEU A 298 -16.87 -3.49 0.76
N THR A 299 -16.01 -3.83 -0.21
CA THR A 299 -14.70 -4.43 0.08
C THR A 299 -13.53 -3.46 -0.11
N GLY A 300 -13.76 -2.31 -0.73
CA GLY A 300 -12.72 -1.35 -1.08
C GLY A 300 -11.82 -1.82 -2.22
N VAL A 301 -12.10 -2.95 -2.84
CA VAL A 301 -11.32 -3.56 -3.92
C VAL A 301 -12.10 -3.51 -5.22
N PHE A 302 -11.47 -2.97 -6.26
CA PHE A 302 -12.09 -2.96 -7.58
C PHE A 302 -11.89 -4.30 -8.28
N PRO A 303 -12.97 -4.98 -8.71
CA PRO A 303 -12.87 -6.30 -9.31
C PRO A 303 -12.48 -6.20 -10.80
N ILE A 304 -11.21 -5.96 -11.09
CA ILE A 304 -10.69 -5.77 -12.45
C ILE A 304 -11.08 -6.92 -13.40
N ASN A 305 -11.06 -8.15 -12.89
CA ASN A 305 -11.41 -9.35 -13.65
C ASN A 305 -12.86 -9.39 -14.15
N LEU A 306 -13.74 -8.57 -13.59
CA LEU A 306 -15.12 -8.39 -14.11
C LEU A 306 -15.20 -7.32 -15.22
N VAL A 307 -14.14 -6.52 -15.40
CA VAL A 307 -14.12 -5.39 -16.34
C VAL A 307 -13.31 -5.71 -17.58
N ILE A 308 -12.22 -6.46 -17.42
CA ILE A 308 -11.35 -6.88 -18.52
C ILE A 308 -10.93 -8.34 -18.29
N SER A 309 -11.11 -9.18 -19.30
CA SER A 309 -10.73 -10.59 -19.22
C SER A 309 -9.22 -10.77 -19.35
N THR A 310 -8.70 -11.86 -18.77
CA THR A 310 -7.28 -12.25 -18.92
C THR A 310 -6.88 -12.37 -20.39
N GLU A 311 -7.74 -12.96 -21.22
CA GLU A 311 -7.52 -13.07 -22.66
C GLU A 311 -7.36 -11.71 -23.35
N THR A 312 -8.13 -10.70 -22.93
CA THR A 312 -8.00 -9.35 -23.47
C THR A 312 -6.69 -8.70 -23.03
N ILE A 313 -6.25 -8.92 -21.79
CA ILE A 313 -4.96 -8.43 -21.30
C ILE A 313 -3.81 -9.07 -22.08
N GLU A 314 -3.83 -10.39 -22.31
CA GLU A 314 -2.85 -11.10 -23.11
C GLU A 314 -2.79 -10.57 -24.55
N LYS A 315 -3.94 -10.35 -25.20
CA LYS A 315 -3.99 -9.73 -26.53
C LYS A 315 -3.45 -8.29 -26.59
N LEU A 316 -3.55 -7.53 -25.50
CA LEU A 316 -2.95 -6.20 -25.40
C LEU A 316 -1.43 -6.31 -25.25
N GLN A 317 -0.94 -7.26 -24.48
CA GLN A 317 0.50 -7.55 -24.33
C GLN A 317 1.11 -7.98 -25.66
N ASP A 318 0.48 -8.88 -26.39
CA ASP A 318 0.92 -9.32 -27.73
C ASP A 318 1.00 -8.17 -28.74
N LYS A 319 0.17 -7.14 -28.55
CA LYS A 319 0.16 -5.91 -29.37
C LYS A 319 1.05 -4.80 -28.84
N PHE A 320 1.88 -5.07 -27.84
CA PHE A 320 2.75 -4.09 -27.19
C PHE A 320 1.99 -2.88 -26.63
N VAL A 321 0.80 -3.13 -26.07
CA VAL A 321 0.02 -2.11 -25.36
C VAL A 321 0.09 -2.38 -23.87
N PRO A 322 1.07 -1.81 -23.14
CA PRO A 322 1.25 -2.05 -21.71
C PRO A 322 0.13 -1.40 -20.88
N PRO A 323 -0.07 -1.86 -19.63
CA PRO A 323 -0.87 -1.11 -18.67
C PRO A 323 -0.20 0.25 -18.37
N ILE A 324 -0.98 1.24 -17.91
CA ILE A 324 -0.46 2.60 -17.67
C ILE A 324 0.66 2.62 -16.61
N SER A 325 0.68 1.70 -15.67
CA SER A 325 1.75 1.56 -14.67
C SER A 325 3.10 1.11 -15.26
N GLU A 326 3.07 0.54 -16.47
CA GLU A 326 4.23 0.09 -17.22
C GLU A 326 4.42 0.94 -18.51
N PHE A 327 3.98 2.20 -18.45
CA PHE A 327 4.00 3.10 -19.59
C PHE A 327 5.40 3.31 -20.15
N ASP A 328 5.52 3.14 -21.46
CA ASP A 328 6.72 3.42 -22.22
C ASP A 328 6.63 4.79 -22.90
N THR A 329 7.61 5.65 -22.63
CA THR A 329 7.68 7.02 -23.16
C THR A 329 7.93 7.09 -24.66
N GLU A 330 8.50 6.06 -25.27
CA GLU A 330 8.73 5.96 -26.72
C GLU A 330 7.46 5.51 -27.45
N LEU A 331 6.79 4.48 -26.95
CA LEU A 331 5.54 3.97 -27.53
C LEU A 331 4.37 4.93 -27.29
N GLN A 332 4.35 5.61 -26.17
CA GLN A 332 3.30 6.56 -25.74
C GLN A 332 1.89 5.96 -25.72
N LEU A 333 1.74 4.66 -25.86
CA LEU A 333 0.48 3.93 -25.90
C LEU A 333 0.35 3.06 -24.67
N CYS A 334 -0.82 3.10 -24.01
CA CYS A 334 -1.12 2.25 -22.86
C CYS A 334 -2.62 2.01 -22.75
N TRP A 335 -3.01 1.07 -21.89
CA TRP A 335 -4.40 0.84 -21.52
C TRP A 335 -4.64 1.09 -20.03
N PHE A 336 -5.88 1.44 -19.69
CA PHE A 336 -6.32 1.75 -18.34
C PHE A 336 -7.84 1.72 -18.22
N ILE A 337 -8.35 1.77 -16.99
CA ILE A 337 -9.78 1.82 -16.66
C ILE A 337 -10.07 3.12 -15.90
N PRO A 338 -10.86 4.05 -16.45
CA PRO A 338 -11.28 5.27 -15.77
C PRO A 338 -12.17 4.96 -14.56
N ARG A 339 -11.85 5.58 -13.41
CA ARG A 339 -12.57 5.41 -12.15
C ARG A 339 -13.33 6.65 -11.73
N LYS A 340 -12.77 7.83 -12.04
CA LYS A 340 -13.35 9.10 -11.64
C LYS A 340 -12.94 10.20 -12.60
N ILE A 341 -13.87 11.10 -12.87
CA ILE A 341 -13.61 12.31 -13.66
C ILE A 341 -13.86 13.52 -12.77
N THR A 342 -12.86 14.39 -12.66
CA THR A 342 -12.96 15.63 -11.91
C THR A 342 -12.73 16.81 -12.84
N PRO A 343 -13.76 17.59 -13.17
CA PRO A 343 -13.62 18.83 -13.94
C PRO A 343 -12.81 19.87 -13.16
N LYS A 344 -11.88 20.54 -13.81
CA LYS A 344 -11.04 21.60 -13.26
C LYS A 344 -10.95 22.75 -14.24
N LYS A 345 -10.62 23.95 -13.75
CA LYS A 345 -10.32 25.14 -14.55
C LYS A 345 -8.91 25.63 -14.28
N THR A 346 -8.21 26.03 -15.31
CA THR A 346 -6.91 26.72 -15.19
C THR A 346 -7.11 28.13 -14.62
N LYS A 347 -6.03 28.81 -14.24
CA LYS A 347 -6.08 30.24 -13.84
C LYS A 347 -6.72 31.14 -14.89
N ASN A 348 -6.61 30.77 -16.17
CA ASN A 348 -7.19 31.50 -17.32
C ASN A 348 -8.59 30.99 -17.70
N GLY A 349 -9.28 30.26 -16.83
CA GLY A 349 -10.64 29.78 -17.03
C GLY A 349 -10.83 28.62 -18.01
N LYS A 350 -9.76 28.09 -18.64
CA LYS A 350 -9.85 26.94 -19.55
C LYS A 350 -10.20 25.66 -18.79
N LEU A 351 -11.24 24.96 -19.25
CA LEU A 351 -11.68 23.68 -18.69
C LEU A 351 -10.72 22.54 -19.08
N TYR A 352 -10.43 21.66 -18.13
CA TYR A 352 -9.76 20.38 -18.34
C TYR A 352 -10.32 19.35 -17.35
N TRP A 353 -10.13 18.07 -17.64
CA TRP A 353 -10.49 17.00 -16.72
C TRP A 353 -9.25 16.37 -16.11
N ILE A 354 -9.36 16.01 -14.83
CA ILE A 354 -8.47 15.04 -14.21
C ILE A 354 -9.23 13.73 -14.18
N VAL A 355 -8.71 12.73 -14.89
CA VAL A 355 -9.26 11.37 -14.92
C VAL A 355 -8.40 10.48 -14.04
N GLU A 356 -8.96 9.96 -12.97
CA GLU A 356 -8.33 8.95 -12.14
C GLU A 356 -8.57 7.59 -12.79
N VAL A 357 -7.50 6.85 -13.04
CA VAL A 357 -7.50 5.58 -13.76
C VAL A 357 -6.74 4.52 -12.99
N ILE A 358 -7.06 3.26 -13.23
CA ILE A 358 -6.33 2.09 -12.75
C ILE A 358 -6.05 1.15 -13.91
N ASP A 359 -5.19 0.17 -13.70
CA ASP A 359 -4.89 -0.92 -14.63
C ASP A 359 -4.83 -2.28 -13.94
N SER A 360 -4.26 -3.31 -14.59
CA SER A 360 -4.10 -4.65 -14.02
C SER A 360 -3.31 -4.69 -12.70
N ASN A 361 -2.48 -3.69 -12.45
CA ASN A 361 -1.72 -3.55 -11.22
C ASN A 361 -2.51 -2.82 -10.13
N ASN A 362 -3.74 -2.35 -10.44
CA ASN A 362 -4.61 -1.53 -9.58
C ASN A 362 -3.89 -0.28 -9.02
N GLU A 363 -2.91 0.23 -9.74
CA GLU A 363 -2.21 1.44 -9.35
C GLU A 363 -3.01 2.66 -9.80
N LEU A 364 -3.42 3.49 -8.82
CA LEU A 364 -4.20 4.70 -9.12
C LEU A 364 -3.30 5.75 -9.75
N THR A 365 -3.56 6.07 -11.00
CA THR A 365 -2.85 7.07 -11.78
C THR A 365 -3.80 8.19 -12.22
N ARG A 366 -3.26 9.39 -12.45
CA ARG A 366 -4.04 10.55 -12.90
C ARG A 366 -3.61 11.02 -14.26
N ILE A 367 -4.59 11.19 -15.15
CA ILE A 367 -4.39 11.74 -16.49
C ILE A 367 -5.03 13.13 -16.57
N ARG A 368 -4.25 14.14 -16.99
CA ARG A 368 -4.78 15.47 -17.31
C ARG A 368 -5.26 15.50 -18.74
N CYS A 369 -6.54 15.70 -18.92
CA CYS A 369 -7.19 15.74 -20.23
C CYS A 369 -7.51 17.20 -20.63
N TRP A 370 -6.78 17.71 -21.61
CA TRP A 370 -6.90 19.06 -22.11
C TRP A 370 -7.82 19.14 -23.33
N GLY A 371 -8.38 20.33 -23.60
CA GLY A 371 -9.22 20.57 -24.76
C GLY A 371 -10.52 19.77 -24.76
N VAL A 372 -11.04 19.46 -23.58
CA VAL A 372 -12.28 18.69 -23.39
C VAL A 372 -13.50 19.52 -23.80
N LYS A 373 -14.46 18.85 -24.42
CA LYS A 373 -15.77 19.39 -24.84
C LYS A 373 -16.86 18.60 -24.12
N PRO A 374 -17.34 19.02 -22.94
CA PRO A 374 -18.25 18.23 -22.10
C PRO A 374 -19.54 17.79 -22.80
N GLU A 375 -19.99 18.55 -23.77
CA GLU A 375 -21.18 18.24 -24.58
C GLU A 375 -20.96 17.11 -25.61
N LYS A 376 -19.70 16.81 -25.95
CA LYS A 376 -19.32 15.82 -26.97
C LYS A 376 -18.46 14.70 -26.46
N ASP A 377 -17.55 15.01 -25.53
CA ASP A 377 -16.61 14.04 -24.98
C ASP A 377 -17.28 13.23 -23.88
N ARG A 378 -17.25 11.91 -24.00
CA ARG A 378 -17.77 10.99 -23.01
C ARG A 378 -16.71 9.95 -22.68
N ILE A 379 -16.49 9.73 -21.39
CA ILE A 379 -15.68 8.64 -20.87
C ILE A 379 -16.61 7.79 -20.02
N HIS A 380 -16.74 6.52 -20.35
CA HIS A 380 -17.49 5.56 -19.55
C HIS A 380 -16.60 5.08 -18.40
N LEU A 381 -17.04 5.32 -17.18
CA LEU A 381 -16.34 4.80 -16.00
C LEU A 381 -16.44 3.28 -15.96
N ASN A 382 -15.43 2.64 -15.36
CA ASN A 382 -15.35 1.19 -15.22
C ASN A 382 -15.36 0.42 -16.55
N ARG A 383 -14.92 1.04 -17.64
CA ARG A 383 -14.69 0.38 -18.93
C ARG A 383 -13.23 0.55 -19.35
N PRO A 384 -12.60 -0.47 -19.95
CA PRO A 384 -11.20 -0.39 -20.34
C PRO A 384 -11.02 0.49 -21.58
N TYR A 385 -9.99 1.33 -21.55
CA TYR A 385 -9.61 2.22 -22.65
C TYR A 385 -8.15 2.01 -23.01
N MET A 386 -7.84 2.27 -24.26
CA MET A 386 -6.50 2.43 -24.77
C MET A 386 -6.32 3.88 -25.20
N ALA A 387 -5.17 4.50 -24.92
CA ALA A 387 -4.88 5.86 -25.33
C ALA A 387 -3.39 6.11 -25.56
N LYS A 388 -3.10 7.06 -26.47
CA LYS A 388 -1.79 7.70 -26.52
C LYS A 388 -1.71 8.82 -25.49
N LEU A 389 -0.71 8.75 -24.62
CA LEU A 389 -0.49 9.72 -23.55
C LEU A 389 0.90 10.36 -23.72
N LYS A 390 1.06 11.56 -23.13
CA LYS A 390 2.36 12.18 -22.88
C LYS A 390 2.64 12.11 -21.40
N TYR A 391 3.89 11.85 -21.05
CA TYR A 391 4.36 11.88 -19.68
C TYR A 391 5.39 12.99 -19.50
N ASP A 392 5.29 13.69 -18.39
CA ASP A 392 6.21 14.75 -17.96
C ASP A 392 6.56 14.51 -16.47
N GLU A 393 7.83 14.57 -16.12
CA GLU A 393 8.28 14.27 -14.75
C GLU A 393 7.65 15.16 -13.68
N ASN A 394 7.37 16.43 -14.00
CA ASN A 394 6.79 17.41 -13.07
C ASN A 394 5.25 17.35 -13.06
N TRP A 395 4.62 17.03 -14.20
CA TRP A 395 3.18 17.14 -14.39
C TRP A 395 2.46 15.80 -14.55
N GLY A 396 3.20 14.70 -14.74
CA GLY A 396 2.65 13.37 -14.95
C GLY A 396 1.95 13.22 -16.30
N PHE A 397 1.00 12.30 -16.38
CA PHE A 397 0.31 11.96 -17.61
C PHE A 397 -0.63 13.05 -18.11
N SER A 398 -0.64 13.25 -19.42
CA SER A 398 -1.56 14.18 -20.09
C SER A 398 -1.94 13.72 -21.49
N THR A 399 -3.10 14.19 -21.96
CA THR A 399 -3.57 14.01 -23.33
C THR A 399 -4.38 15.23 -23.80
N TYR A 400 -4.59 15.34 -25.10
CA TYR A 400 -5.40 16.37 -25.73
C TYR A 400 -6.58 15.75 -26.48
N ALA A 401 -7.76 16.37 -26.41
CA ALA A 401 -8.96 15.94 -27.14
C ALA A 401 -9.35 14.46 -26.86
N VAL A 402 -9.83 14.21 -25.66
CA VAL A 402 -10.21 12.88 -25.14
C VAL A 402 -11.02 12.04 -26.13
N GLY A 403 -12.05 12.63 -26.76
CA GLY A 403 -12.89 11.93 -27.73
C GLY A 403 -12.16 11.42 -28.99
N LYS A 404 -10.90 11.86 -29.22
CA LYS A 404 -10.05 11.36 -30.30
C LYS A 404 -8.98 10.41 -29.83
N THR A 405 -8.55 10.53 -28.59
CA THR A 405 -7.39 9.79 -28.04
C THR A 405 -7.78 8.57 -27.23
N PHE A 406 -8.89 8.63 -26.51
CA PHE A 406 -9.41 7.51 -25.74
C PHE A 406 -10.22 6.57 -26.63
N ARG A 407 -9.76 5.32 -26.77
CA ARG A 407 -10.47 4.28 -27.53
C ARG A 407 -10.94 3.22 -26.54
N LEU A 408 -12.26 3.03 -26.49
CA LEU A 408 -12.88 1.98 -25.72
C LEU A 408 -12.40 0.62 -26.24
N LEU A 409 -11.99 -0.27 -25.34
CA LEU A 409 -11.69 -1.65 -25.64
C LEU A 409 -13.00 -2.43 -25.48
N GLY A 410 -13.40 -3.10 -26.54
CA GLY A 410 -14.63 -3.90 -26.61
C GLY A 410 -14.41 -5.31 -26.12
#